data_4c085b0f936bb9e67aa6e66c1fdb587c
#
_entry.id   4c085b0f936bb9e67aa6e66c1fdb587c
#
_cell.length_a   1.000
_cell.length_b   1.000
_cell.length_c   1.000
_cell.angle_alpha   90.00
_cell.angle_beta   90.00
_cell.angle_gamma   90.00
#
_symmetry.space_group_name_H-M   'P 1'
#
loop_
_entity.id
_entity.type
_entity.pdbx_description
1 polymer ?
#
loop_
_entity_poly.entity_id
_entity_poly.type
_entity_poly.pdbx_seq_one_letter_code
_entity_poly.pdbx_strand_id
1 'polypeptide(L)'
;MINKLIEKIQKTHAPIVVGLDPMLNYVPEHIQKRAFAEYGETLEGAAEAIWQFNKEIVDATYDLIPAVKPQVAMYEQFGIEGVKAFKKTVDYCHEKGLVVIGDVKRGDIGSTSEAYAVGHLGKVKVGSQQFAGFDEDFATVNPYLGSDGIKPFIKVCKEENKGLFILVKTSNPSSGEFQDRLIDGRPLYEWVGEQVDAWGKEHMRSEERRVGKECRSRWSPYH
;
A
#
# COMPACT_ATOMS: atom_id res chain seq x y z
N MET A 1 6.37 3.99 12.37
CA MET A 1 5.07 3.95 11.64
C MET A 1 4.10 2.92 12.21
N ILE A 2 4.53 1.68 12.49
CA ILE A 2 3.64 0.62 12.99
C ILE A 2 2.91 1.00 14.29
N ASN A 3 3.57 1.71 15.20
CA ASN A 3 2.94 2.18 16.44
C ASN A 3 1.79 3.16 16.15
N LYS A 4 1.94 4.07 15.17
CA LYS A 4 0.85 4.96 14.71
C LYS A 4 -0.38 4.17 14.24
N LEU A 5 -0.17 3.07 13.50
CA LEU A 5 -1.26 2.21 13.06
C LEU A 5 -1.94 1.50 14.23
N ILE A 6 -1.15 0.96 15.19
CA ILE A 6 -1.67 0.29 16.38
C ILE A 6 -2.48 1.26 17.24
N GLU A 7 -1.97 2.46 17.49
CA GLU A 7 -2.68 3.50 18.25
C GLU A 7 -4.02 3.87 17.60
N LYS A 8 -4.06 3.97 16.26
CA LYS A 8 -5.30 4.22 15.54
C LYS A 8 -6.28 3.05 15.64
N ILE A 9 -5.82 1.81 15.52
CA ILE A 9 -6.65 0.61 15.74
C ILE A 9 -7.25 0.62 17.14
N GLN A 10 -6.45 0.97 18.15
CA GLN A 10 -6.92 1.06 19.54
C GLN A 10 -7.95 2.18 19.71
N LYS A 11 -7.71 3.33 19.10
CA LYS A 11 -8.62 4.48 19.17
C LYS A 11 -9.97 4.22 18.48
N THR A 12 -9.96 3.59 17.30
CA THR A 12 -11.18 3.29 16.55
C THR A 12 -11.87 2.02 17.00
N HIS A 13 -11.21 1.19 17.86
CA HIS A 13 -11.66 -0.17 18.21
C HIS A 13 -11.95 -1.06 16.98
N ALA A 14 -11.38 -0.74 15.83
CA ALA A 14 -11.63 -1.39 14.55
C ALA A 14 -10.31 -1.75 13.85
N PRO A 15 -9.86 -3.01 13.86
CA PRO A 15 -8.66 -3.44 13.11
C PRO A 15 -9.00 -3.67 11.63
N ILE A 16 -9.56 -2.66 10.98
CA ILE A 16 -10.10 -2.73 9.62
C ILE A 16 -9.34 -1.80 8.70
N VAL A 17 -9.11 -2.22 7.47
CA VAL A 17 -8.59 -1.38 6.38
C VAL A 17 -9.61 -1.36 5.26
N VAL A 18 -10.01 -0.17 4.81
CA VAL A 18 -10.86 -0.02 3.63
C VAL A 18 -10.00 0.02 2.38
N GLY A 19 -10.26 -0.92 1.45
CA GLY A 19 -9.65 -0.92 0.11
C GLY A 19 -10.25 0.21 -0.75
N LEU A 20 -9.40 1.01 -1.38
CA LEU A 20 -9.80 1.98 -2.38
C LEU A 20 -9.34 1.47 -3.76
N ASP A 21 -10.13 0.57 -4.30
CA ASP A 21 -9.90 -0.16 -5.55
C ASP A 21 -10.95 0.30 -6.61
N PRO A 22 -10.93 1.60 -7.04
CA PRO A 22 -12.02 2.20 -7.78
C PRO A 22 -12.04 1.76 -9.25
N MET A 23 -12.80 0.72 -9.55
CA MET A 23 -13.16 0.43 -10.95
C MET A 23 -14.27 1.39 -11.39
N LEU A 24 -14.18 1.94 -12.61
CA LEU A 24 -15.13 2.94 -13.08
C LEU A 24 -16.58 2.44 -13.07
N ASN A 25 -16.81 1.15 -13.33
CA ASN A 25 -18.14 0.54 -13.27
C ASN A 25 -18.69 0.36 -11.84
N TYR A 26 -17.89 0.58 -10.81
CA TYR A 26 -18.32 0.62 -9.40
C TYR A 26 -18.70 2.03 -8.96
N VAL A 27 -18.25 3.04 -9.70
CA VAL A 27 -18.57 4.44 -9.40
C VAL A 27 -20.05 4.68 -9.69
N PRO A 28 -20.85 5.20 -8.74
CA PRO A 28 -22.25 5.52 -8.96
C PRO A 28 -22.46 6.45 -10.15
N GLU A 29 -23.53 6.20 -10.90
CA GLU A 29 -23.82 6.91 -12.15
C GLU A 29 -23.88 8.45 -11.97
N HIS A 30 -24.42 8.93 -10.85
CA HIS A 30 -24.51 10.36 -10.58
C HIS A 30 -23.13 11.02 -10.41
N ILE A 31 -22.14 10.29 -9.87
CA ILE A 31 -20.75 10.77 -9.76
C ILE A 31 -20.11 10.79 -11.14
N GLN A 32 -20.27 9.72 -11.93
CA GLN A 32 -19.76 9.68 -13.30
C GLN A 32 -20.34 10.83 -14.15
N LYS A 33 -21.66 11.04 -14.12
CA LYS A 33 -22.33 12.14 -14.86
C LYS A 33 -21.78 13.50 -14.46
N ARG A 34 -21.55 13.75 -13.17
CA ARG A 34 -20.98 15.01 -12.68
C ARG A 34 -19.56 15.22 -13.21
N ALA A 35 -18.70 14.21 -13.11
CA ALA A 35 -17.33 14.30 -13.61
C ALA A 35 -17.28 14.46 -15.15
N PHE A 36 -18.09 13.70 -15.88
CA PHE A 36 -18.11 13.75 -17.34
C PHE A 36 -18.75 15.03 -17.89
N ALA A 37 -19.64 15.68 -17.13
CA ALA A 37 -20.17 16.98 -17.51
C ALA A 37 -19.10 18.09 -17.50
N GLU A 38 -18.08 17.97 -16.64
CA GLU A 38 -17.01 18.95 -16.51
C GLU A 38 -15.80 18.60 -17.37
N TYR A 39 -15.37 17.32 -17.39
CA TYR A 39 -14.12 16.86 -18.03
C TYR A 39 -14.37 16.00 -19.28
N GLY A 40 -15.63 15.76 -19.67
CA GLY A 40 -15.99 14.88 -20.77
C GLY A 40 -15.80 13.39 -20.47
N GLU A 41 -16.16 12.53 -21.43
CA GLU A 41 -15.89 11.09 -21.40
C GLU A 41 -14.43 10.84 -21.84
N THR A 42 -13.49 11.22 -20.96
CA THR A 42 -12.05 11.20 -21.17
C THR A 42 -11.34 10.47 -20.02
N LEU A 43 -10.02 10.23 -20.14
CA LEU A 43 -9.24 9.72 -19.02
C LEU A 43 -9.26 10.68 -17.82
N GLU A 44 -9.31 11.99 -18.07
CA GLU A 44 -9.43 13.00 -17.01
C GLU A 44 -10.79 12.90 -16.30
N GLY A 45 -11.89 12.82 -17.07
CA GLY A 45 -13.22 12.63 -16.51
C GLY A 45 -13.36 11.33 -15.71
N ALA A 46 -12.76 10.23 -16.20
CA ALA A 46 -12.71 8.96 -15.47
C ALA A 46 -11.90 9.09 -14.17
N ALA A 47 -10.73 9.72 -14.21
CA ALA A 47 -9.89 9.96 -13.04
C ALA A 47 -10.58 10.84 -11.99
N GLU A 48 -11.28 11.89 -12.42
CA GLU A 48 -12.08 12.72 -11.51
C GLU A 48 -13.25 11.93 -10.91
N ALA A 49 -13.93 11.09 -11.68
CA ALA A 49 -15.00 10.23 -11.17
C ALA A 49 -14.52 9.27 -10.07
N ILE A 50 -13.39 8.59 -10.27
CA ILE A 50 -12.81 7.70 -9.24
C ILE A 50 -12.32 8.49 -8.01
N TRP A 51 -11.78 9.69 -8.22
CA TRP A 51 -11.39 10.56 -7.12
C TRP A 51 -12.60 10.98 -6.27
N GLN A 52 -13.67 11.43 -6.86
CA GLN A 52 -14.89 11.84 -6.15
C GLN A 52 -15.49 10.65 -5.39
N PHE A 53 -15.51 9.48 -5.98
CA PHE A 53 -15.97 8.25 -5.34
C PHE A 53 -15.14 7.88 -4.10
N ASN A 54 -13.81 7.90 -4.23
CA ASN A 54 -12.92 7.66 -3.08
C ASN A 54 -13.14 8.70 -1.98
N LYS A 55 -13.28 9.98 -2.35
CA LYS A 55 -13.52 11.05 -1.40
C LYS A 55 -14.79 10.81 -0.60
N GLU A 56 -15.89 10.42 -1.25
CA GLU A 56 -17.16 10.12 -0.58
C GLU A 56 -17.04 8.90 0.34
N ILE A 57 -16.31 7.84 -0.05
CA ILE A 57 -16.01 6.70 0.82
C ILE A 57 -15.21 7.15 2.06
N VAL A 58 -14.16 7.93 1.85
CA VAL A 58 -13.32 8.42 2.96
C VAL A 58 -14.13 9.31 3.89
N ASP A 59 -14.94 10.23 3.37
CA ASP A 59 -15.80 11.10 4.18
C ASP A 59 -16.82 10.31 5.02
N ALA A 60 -17.28 9.17 4.52
CA ALA A 60 -18.23 8.29 5.22
C ALA A 60 -17.57 7.37 6.25
N THR A 61 -16.24 7.20 6.25
CA THR A 61 -15.59 6.14 7.04
C THR A 61 -14.39 6.59 7.88
N TYR A 62 -13.84 7.79 7.66
CA TYR A 62 -12.56 8.23 8.24
C TYR A 62 -12.52 8.20 9.78
N ASP A 63 -13.64 8.37 10.44
CA ASP A 63 -13.77 8.34 11.91
C ASP A 63 -14.00 6.93 12.48
N LEU A 64 -14.30 5.96 11.61
CA LEU A 64 -14.59 4.57 11.96
C LEU A 64 -13.40 3.63 11.77
N ILE A 65 -12.43 4.00 10.91
CA ILE A 65 -11.34 3.12 10.48
C ILE A 65 -9.97 3.73 10.76
N PRO A 66 -8.93 2.92 11.02
CA PRO A 66 -7.56 3.41 11.23
C PRO A 66 -6.81 3.70 9.93
N ALA A 67 -7.16 3.01 8.83
CA ALA A 67 -6.36 3.00 7.62
C ALA A 67 -7.18 2.75 6.35
N VAL A 68 -6.64 3.19 5.23
CA VAL A 68 -7.09 2.87 3.86
C VAL A 68 -5.97 2.21 3.06
N LYS A 69 -6.35 1.48 2.00
CA LYS A 69 -5.40 0.80 1.12
C LYS A 69 -5.77 1.03 -0.35
N PRO A 70 -5.32 2.16 -0.95
CA PRO A 70 -5.52 2.40 -2.37
C PRO A 70 -4.66 1.44 -3.22
N GLN A 71 -5.31 0.78 -4.20
CA GLN A 71 -4.67 -0.12 -5.16
C GLN A 71 -4.22 0.65 -6.39
N VAL A 72 -2.90 0.86 -6.55
CA VAL A 72 -2.35 1.73 -7.59
C VAL A 72 -2.75 1.33 -9.02
N ALA A 73 -2.90 0.04 -9.31
CA ALA A 73 -3.27 -0.44 -10.65
C ALA A 73 -4.62 0.12 -11.11
N MET A 74 -5.56 0.36 -10.18
CA MET A 74 -6.88 0.92 -10.49
C MET A 74 -6.82 2.38 -10.92
N TYR A 75 -5.70 3.05 -10.65
CA TYR A 75 -5.43 4.43 -11.05
C TYR A 75 -4.50 4.45 -12.26
N GLU A 76 -3.42 3.65 -12.29
CA GLU A 76 -2.47 3.60 -13.40
C GLU A 76 -3.16 3.28 -14.74
N GLN A 77 -4.24 2.51 -14.75
CA GLN A 77 -5.01 2.20 -15.97
C GLN A 77 -5.56 3.45 -16.68
N PHE A 78 -5.69 4.57 -15.98
CA PHE A 78 -6.12 5.87 -16.55
C PHE A 78 -4.92 6.79 -16.84
N GLY A 79 -3.70 6.25 -16.93
CA GLY A 79 -2.48 6.98 -17.25
C GLY A 79 -2.16 8.07 -16.22
N ILE A 80 -1.62 9.19 -16.69
CA ILE A 80 -1.15 10.28 -15.82
C ILE A 80 -2.29 10.84 -14.96
N GLU A 81 -3.48 10.96 -15.51
CA GLU A 81 -4.63 11.52 -14.79
C GLU A 81 -5.06 10.61 -13.64
N GLY A 82 -5.03 9.29 -13.84
CA GLY A 82 -5.25 8.33 -12.76
C GLY A 82 -4.17 8.40 -11.69
N VAL A 83 -2.90 8.54 -12.05
CA VAL A 83 -1.80 8.71 -11.09
C VAL A 83 -1.95 10.00 -10.26
N LYS A 84 -2.43 11.09 -10.88
CA LYS A 84 -2.79 12.32 -10.15
C LYS A 84 -3.94 12.05 -9.16
N ALA A 85 -4.97 11.31 -9.57
CA ALA A 85 -6.08 10.93 -8.70
C ALA A 85 -5.62 10.05 -7.52
N PHE A 86 -4.65 9.15 -7.74
CA PHE A 86 -4.01 8.37 -6.68
C PHE A 86 -3.34 9.30 -5.65
N LYS A 87 -2.48 10.21 -6.09
CA LYS A 87 -1.81 11.16 -5.20
C LYS A 87 -2.82 12.02 -4.43
N LYS A 88 -3.84 12.53 -5.12
CA LYS A 88 -4.92 13.33 -4.53
C LYS A 88 -5.69 12.52 -3.45
N THR A 89 -5.89 11.22 -3.69
CA THR A 89 -6.52 10.31 -2.71
C THR A 89 -5.63 10.12 -1.48
N VAL A 90 -4.32 9.91 -1.65
CA VAL A 90 -3.36 9.77 -0.54
C VAL A 90 -3.36 11.03 0.33
N ASP A 91 -3.25 12.21 -0.28
CA ASP A 91 -3.22 13.48 0.43
C ASP A 91 -4.52 13.69 1.24
N TYR A 92 -5.65 13.45 0.62
CA TYR A 92 -6.94 13.60 1.29
C TYR A 92 -7.11 12.64 2.49
N CYS A 93 -6.64 11.40 2.34
CA CYS A 93 -6.65 10.44 3.46
C CYS A 93 -5.78 10.92 4.62
N HIS A 94 -4.63 11.54 4.34
CA HIS A 94 -3.78 12.16 5.37
C HIS A 94 -4.45 13.36 6.02
N GLU A 95 -5.13 14.23 5.26
CA GLU A 95 -5.92 15.35 5.81
C GLU A 95 -6.99 14.86 6.79
N LYS A 96 -7.62 13.73 6.49
CA LYS A 96 -8.58 13.06 7.40
C LYS A 96 -7.92 12.30 8.54
N GLY A 97 -6.59 12.28 8.58
CA GLY A 97 -5.81 11.63 9.63
C GLY A 97 -5.75 10.10 9.51
N LEU A 98 -6.07 9.51 8.38
CA LEU A 98 -5.96 8.07 8.13
C LEU A 98 -4.49 7.67 7.90
N VAL A 99 -4.19 6.41 8.19
CA VAL A 99 -2.95 5.76 7.72
C VAL A 99 -3.20 5.25 6.30
N VAL A 100 -2.24 5.50 5.39
CA VAL A 100 -2.36 5.08 4.00
C VAL A 100 -1.38 3.94 3.70
N ILE A 101 -1.91 2.82 3.24
CA ILE A 101 -1.16 1.66 2.78
C ILE A 101 -1.22 1.63 1.25
N GLY A 102 -0.14 2.05 0.58
CA GLY A 102 -0.06 1.94 -0.88
C GLY A 102 0.02 0.49 -1.31
N ASP A 103 -1.03 -0.02 -1.96
CA ASP A 103 -1.00 -1.37 -2.54
C ASP A 103 -0.37 -1.33 -3.93
N VAL A 104 0.96 -1.23 -3.94
CA VAL A 104 1.76 -0.93 -5.14
C VAL A 104 2.57 -2.12 -5.65
N LYS A 105 2.79 -3.13 -4.79
CA LYS A 105 3.47 -4.39 -5.08
C LYS A 105 4.75 -4.24 -5.91
N ARG A 106 5.56 -3.20 -5.58
CA ARG A 106 6.81 -2.93 -6.30
C ARG A 106 7.84 -4.02 -6.03
N GLY A 107 8.68 -4.29 -7.03
CA GLY A 107 9.77 -5.24 -6.97
C GLY A 107 10.77 -4.94 -8.06
N ASP A 108 11.99 -4.50 -7.67
CA ASP A 108 13.12 -4.21 -8.54
C ASP A 108 14.41 -4.33 -7.71
N ILE A 109 15.56 -4.02 -8.27
CA ILE A 109 16.85 -4.14 -7.59
C ILE A 109 17.64 -2.82 -7.58
N GLY A 110 18.57 -2.70 -6.62
CA GLY A 110 19.55 -1.61 -6.57
C GLY A 110 18.93 -0.22 -6.64
N SER A 111 19.47 0.63 -7.52
CA SER A 111 19.03 2.02 -7.69
C SER A 111 17.59 2.15 -8.18
N THR A 112 17.09 1.20 -8.97
CA THR A 112 15.69 1.19 -9.43
C THR A 112 14.75 0.95 -8.25
N SER A 113 15.07 -0.02 -7.38
CA SER A 113 14.33 -0.25 -6.14
C SER A 113 14.37 0.98 -5.21
N GLU A 114 15.53 1.67 -5.12
CA GLU A 114 15.66 2.92 -4.35
C GLU A 114 14.76 4.02 -4.92
N ALA A 115 14.68 4.17 -6.24
CA ALA A 115 13.79 5.14 -6.89
C ALA A 115 12.31 4.87 -6.56
N TYR A 116 11.86 3.61 -6.60
CA TYR A 116 10.51 3.24 -6.14
C TYR A 116 10.30 3.55 -4.65
N ALA A 117 11.26 3.20 -3.80
CA ALA A 117 11.16 3.44 -2.37
C ALA A 117 11.05 4.95 -2.06
N VAL A 118 11.86 5.77 -2.70
CA VAL A 118 11.81 7.24 -2.57
C VAL A 118 10.50 7.79 -3.11
N GLY A 119 10.05 7.33 -4.27
CA GLY A 119 8.80 7.80 -4.90
C GLY A 119 7.56 7.53 -4.06
N HIS A 120 7.49 6.37 -3.42
CA HIS A 120 6.34 5.97 -2.59
C HIS A 120 6.44 6.46 -1.14
N LEU A 121 7.58 6.31 -0.50
CA LEU A 121 7.74 6.47 0.95
C LEU A 121 8.71 7.56 1.36
N GLY A 122 9.53 8.05 0.45
CA GLY A 122 10.63 8.95 0.76
C GLY A 122 10.45 10.36 0.22
N LYS A 123 11.59 11.05 0.14
CA LYS A 123 11.69 12.38 -0.44
C LYS A 123 12.78 12.44 -1.49
N VAL A 124 12.44 13.01 -2.63
CA VAL A 124 13.39 13.29 -3.70
C VAL A 124 14.01 14.67 -3.54
N LYS A 125 15.32 14.76 -3.68
CA LYS A 125 16.04 16.02 -3.66
C LYS A 125 16.01 16.68 -5.04
N VAL A 126 15.54 17.94 -5.09
CA VAL A 126 15.54 18.76 -6.30
C VAL A 126 16.24 20.08 -5.96
N GLY A 127 17.45 20.27 -6.44
CA GLY A 127 18.29 21.40 -6.05
C GLY A 127 18.61 21.35 -4.56
N SER A 128 18.23 22.40 -3.83
CA SER A 128 18.41 22.50 -2.37
C SER A 128 17.22 22.03 -1.55
N GLN A 129 16.11 21.64 -2.20
CA GLN A 129 14.85 21.27 -1.55
C GLN A 129 14.58 19.77 -1.63
N GLN A 130 13.71 19.28 -0.76
CA GLN A 130 13.23 17.90 -0.76
C GLN A 130 11.70 17.88 -0.87
N PHE A 131 11.19 16.95 -1.70
CA PHE A 131 9.76 16.80 -1.96
C PHE A 131 9.36 15.35 -1.79
N ALA A 132 8.27 15.09 -1.07
CA ALA A 132 7.62 13.78 -1.07
C ALA A 132 6.95 13.52 -2.43
N GLY A 133 7.05 12.28 -2.91
CA GLY A 133 6.33 11.82 -4.07
C GLY A 133 4.87 11.50 -3.73
N PHE A 134 4.54 10.21 -3.66
CA PHE A 134 3.19 9.77 -3.26
C PHE A 134 2.94 9.89 -1.76
N ASP A 135 3.98 9.68 -0.94
CA ASP A 135 3.97 9.87 0.52
C ASP A 135 3.07 8.90 1.30
N GLU A 136 2.86 7.68 0.82
CA GLU A 136 2.13 6.67 1.60
C GLU A 136 2.84 6.39 2.95
N ASP A 137 2.09 5.93 3.96
CA ASP A 137 2.66 5.52 5.25
C ASP A 137 3.30 4.12 5.19
N PHE A 138 2.72 3.24 4.37
CA PHE A 138 3.22 1.89 4.07
C PHE A 138 3.14 1.63 2.57
N ALA A 139 4.03 0.77 2.07
CA ALA A 139 3.96 0.23 0.71
C ALA A 139 3.99 -1.30 0.72
N THR A 140 3.24 -1.94 -0.17
CA THR A 140 3.38 -3.37 -0.44
C THR A 140 4.53 -3.61 -1.41
N VAL A 141 5.36 -4.64 -1.15
CA VAL A 141 6.52 -4.97 -1.98
C VAL A 141 6.62 -6.47 -2.23
N ASN A 142 7.17 -6.83 -3.39
CA ASN A 142 7.39 -8.21 -3.79
C ASN A 142 8.83 -8.63 -3.47
N PRO A 143 9.04 -9.68 -2.65
CA PRO A 143 10.37 -10.10 -2.22
C PRO A 143 11.10 -11.02 -3.22
N TYR A 144 10.51 -11.35 -4.35
CA TYR A 144 11.04 -12.38 -5.28
C TYR A 144 12.48 -12.13 -5.73
N LEU A 145 12.90 -10.85 -5.82
CA LEU A 145 14.27 -10.46 -6.18
C LEU A 145 15.24 -10.40 -4.98
N GLY A 146 14.80 -10.86 -3.80
CA GLY A 146 15.65 -10.97 -2.62
C GLY A 146 16.01 -9.65 -1.95
N SER A 147 17.12 -9.66 -1.23
CA SER A 147 17.58 -8.52 -0.42
C SER A 147 17.85 -7.25 -1.22
N ASP A 148 18.29 -7.39 -2.47
CA ASP A 148 18.58 -6.25 -3.35
C ASP A 148 17.33 -5.43 -3.68
N GLY A 149 16.16 -6.09 -3.66
CA GLY A 149 14.87 -5.43 -3.84
C GLY A 149 14.32 -4.81 -2.57
N ILE A 150 14.59 -5.40 -1.40
CA ILE A 150 13.93 -5.03 -0.15
C ILE A 150 14.74 -4.01 0.67
N LYS A 151 16.07 -4.14 0.72
CA LYS A 151 16.93 -3.25 1.53
C LYS A 151 16.81 -1.77 1.19
N PRO A 152 16.68 -1.34 -0.09
CA PRO A 152 16.45 0.08 -0.41
C PRO A 152 15.16 0.63 0.22
N PHE A 153 14.07 -0.14 0.20
CA PHE A 153 12.82 0.25 0.86
C PHE A 153 12.98 0.34 2.38
N ILE A 154 13.65 -0.62 3.01
CA ILE A 154 13.89 -0.60 4.45
C ILE A 154 14.71 0.63 4.85
N LYS A 155 15.72 1.01 4.05
CA LYS A 155 16.52 2.23 4.28
C LYS A 155 15.62 3.46 4.35
N VAL A 156 14.77 3.67 3.33
CA VAL A 156 13.84 4.80 3.27
C VAL A 156 12.83 4.75 4.43
N CYS A 157 12.31 3.57 4.78
CA CYS A 157 11.41 3.41 5.93
C CYS A 157 12.04 3.86 7.25
N LYS A 158 13.34 3.64 7.44
CA LYS A 158 14.06 4.11 8.63
C LYS A 158 14.23 5.63 8.65
N GLU A 159 14.59 6.19 7.50
CA GLU A 159 14.87 7.61 7.34
C GLU A 159 13.59 8.44 7.51
N GLU A 160 12.48 8.00 6.96
CA GLU A 160 11.21 8.73 6.89
C GLU A 160 10.12 8.21 7.85
N ASN A 161 10.46 7.25 8.73
CA ASN A 161 9.52 6.61 9.65
C ASN A 161 8.28 6.02 8.93
N LYS A 162 8.50 5.27 7.88
CA LYS A 162 7.49 4.56 7.07
C LYS A 162 7.52 3.06 7.36
N GLY A 163 6.69 2.26 6.68
CA GLY A 163 6.64 0.82 6.86
C GLY A 163 6.42 0.05 5.56
N LEU A 164 6.56 -1.29 5.64
CA LEU A 164 6.39 -2.19 4.51
C LEU A 164 5.44 -3.34 4.84
N PHE A 165 4.67 -3.75 3.85
CA PHE A 165 4.02 -5.05 3.79
C PHE A 165 4.68 -5.87 2.69
N ILE A 166 5.43 -6.89 3.07
CA ILE A 166 6.15 -7.74 2.13
C ILE A 166 5.31 -8.99 1.84
N LEU A 167 5.10 -9.29 0.56
CA LEU A 167 4.29 -10.45 0.14
C LEU A 167 4.98 -11.75 0.56
N VAL A 168 4.26 -12.65 1.24
CA VAL A 168 4.75 -13.97 1.66
C VAL A 168 3.88 -15.07 1.06
N LYS A 169 2.60 -15.12 1.42
CA LYS A 169 1.60 -16.02 0.83
C LYS A 169 0.43 -15.18 0.34
N THR A 170 0.08 -15.33 -0.92
CA THR A 170 -1.01 -14.59 -1.55
C THR A 170 -2.26 -15.46 -1.68
N SER A 171 -3.43 -14.83 -1.86
CA SER A 171 -4.74 -15.51 -1.85
C SER A 171 -5.27 -15.88 -3.24
N ASN A 172 -4.56 -15.51 -4.31
CA ASN A 172 -4.98 -15.81 -5.68
C ASN A 172 -4.94 -17.32 -5.98
N PRO A 173 -5.81 -17.86 -6.81
CA PRO A 173 -5.91 -19.30 -7.08
C PRO A 173 -4.60 -19.95 -7.54
N SER A 174 -3.80 -19.26 -8.38
CA SER A 174 -2.52 -19.76 -8.89
C SER A 174 -1.33 -19.56 -7.95
N SER A 175 -1.54 -19.05 -6.74
CA SER A 175 -0.44 -18.86 -5.77
C SER A 175 0.34 -20.17 -5.48
N GLY A 176 -0.34 -21.31 -5.55
CA GLY A 176 0.28 -22.62 -5.32
C GLY A 176 1.26 -23.06 -6.40
N GLU A 177 1.26 -22.45 -7.59
CA GLU A 177 2.21 -22.79 -8.67
C GLU A 177 3.67 -22.61 -8.25
N PHE A 178 3.94 -21.62 -7.39
CA PHE A 178 5.25 -21.34 -6.84
C PHE A 178 5.28 -21.42 -5.32
N GLN A 179 4.35 -20.75 -4.64
CA GLN A 179 4.41 -20.51 -3.20
C GLN A 179 4.29 -21.80 -2.38
N ASP A 180 3.55 -22.81 -2.88
CA ASP A 180 3.36 -24.10 -2.21
C ASP A 180 4.40 -25.16 -2.65
N ARG A 181 5.34 -24.82 -3.55
CA ARG A 181 6.42 -25.75 -3.92
C ARG A 181 7.31 -26.04 -2.74
N LEU A 182 7.64 -27.32 -2.55
CA LEU A 182 8.48 -27.75 -1.45
C LEU A 182 9.95 -27.61 -1.79
N ILE A 183 10.68 -26.97 -0.89
CA ILE A 183 12.15 -26.92 -0.84
C ILE A 183 12.55 -27.53 0.48
N ASP A 184 13.30 -28.61 0.44
CA ASP A 184 13.70 -29.39 1.63
C ASP A 184 12.50 -29.76 2.53
N GLY A 185 11.38 -30.15 1.89
CA GLY A 185 10.15 -30.58 2.58
C GLY A 185 9.28 -29.46 3.13
N ARG A 186 9.64 -28.20 2.89
CA ARG A 186 8.88 -27.01 3.37
C ARG A 186 8.41 -26.14 2.20
N PRO A 187 7.20 -25.57 2.26
CA PRO A 187 6.71 -24.68 1.22
C PRO A 187 7.59 -23.43 1.05
N LEU A 188 7.74 -22.98 -0.20
CA LEU A 188 8.53 -21.78 -0.52
C LEU A 188 8.09 -20.55 0.29
N TYR A 189 6.79 -20.35 0.50
CA TYR A 189 6.30 -19.18 1.25
C TYR A 189 6.81 -19.16 2.71
N GLU A 190 7.12 -20.30 3.31
CA GLU A 190 7.70 -20.34 4.66
C GLU A 190 9.15 -19.83 4.67
N TRP A 191 9.95 -20.20 3.67
CA TRP A 191 11.29 -19.67 3.48
C TRP A 191 11.27 -18.15 3.27
N VAL A 192 10.33 -17.67 2.43
CA VAL A 192 10.12 -16.23 2.25
C VAL A 192 9.75 -15.55 3.56
N GLY A 193 8.84 -16.16 4.34
CA GLY A 193 8.41 -15.62 5.64
C GLY A 193 9.55 -15.50 6.65
N GLU A 194 10.44 -16.51 6.72
CA GLU A 194 11.64 -16.48 7.58
C GLU A 194 12.60 -15.38 7.15
N GLN A 195 12.81 -15.23 5.84
CA GLN A 195 13.68 -14.18 5.31
C GLN A 195 13.11 -12.78 5.59
N VAL A 196 11.80 -12.60 5.45
CA VAL A 196 11.11 -11.34 5.81
C VAL A 196 11.26 -11.03 7.30
N ASP A 197 11.14 -12.05 8.17
CA ASP A 197 11.37 -11.89 9.61
C ASP A 197 12.83 -11.52 9.92
N ALA A 198 13.79 -12.10 9.20
CA ALA A 198 15.21 -11.76 9.33
C ALA A 198 15.49 -10.31 8.95
N TRP A 199 14.99 -9.86 7.80
CA TRP A 199 15.10 -8.44 7.38
C TRP A 199 14.45 -7.48 8.40
N GLY A 200 13.29 -7.85 8.93
CA GLY A 200 12.65 -7.08 9.99
C GLY A 200 13.50 -6.99 11.26
N LYS A 201 14.19 -8.10 11.66
CA LYS A 201 15.07 -8.13 12.84
C LYS A 201 16.28 -7.21 12.70
N GLU A 202 16.93 -7.23 11.53
CA GLU A 202 18.09 -6.37 11.27
C GLU A 202 17.76 -4.87 11.38
N HIS A 203 16.50 -4.51 11.19
CA HIS A 203 16.09 -3.14 10.97
C HIS A 203 15.13 -2.57 12.01
N MET A 204 14.69 -3.38 12.99
CA MET A 204 13.84 -2.88 14.07
C MET A 204 14.59 -1.88 14.96
N ARG A 205 13.95 -0.75 15.23
CA ARG A 205 14.24 0.03 16.43
C ARG A 205 13.73 -0.76 17.63
N SER A 206 14.45 -0.72 18.74
CA SER A 206 14.16 -1.50 19.96
C SER A 206 12.75 -1.34 20.54
N GLU A 207 11.99 -0.35 20.05
CA GLU A 207 10.65 0.02 20.53
C GLU A 207 9.52 -0.31 19.55
N GLU A 208 9.81 -0.80 18.31
CA GLU A 208 8.79 -1.12 17.34
C GLU A 208 8.27 -2.56 17.50
N ARG A 209 6.97 -2.71 17.72
CA ARG A 209 6.31 -4.02 17.81
C ARG A 209 6.19 -4.67 16.42
N ARG A 210 6.45 -5.98 16.34
CA ARG A 210 6.15 -6.80 15.16
C ARG A 210 4.68 -7.19 15.15
N VAL A 211 3.95 -6.80 14.11
CA VAL A 211 2.56 -7.23 13.92
C VAL A 211 2.47 -8.63 13.27
N GLY A 212 3.56 -9.12 12.65
CA GLY A 212 3.53 -10.33 11.83
C GLY A 212 3.34 -11.67 12.55
N LYS A 213 3.65 -11.79 13.85
CA LYS A 213 3.52 -13.08 14.57
C LYS A 213 2.11 -13.39 15.06
N GLU A 214 1.29 -12.37 15.32
CA GLU A 214 -0.07 -12.56 15.83
C GLU A 214 -1.10 -12.83 14.73
N CYS A 215 -0.83 -12.44 13.48
CA CYS A 215 -1.68 -12.80 12.35
C CYS A 215 -1.66 -14.29 11.98
N ARG A 216 -0.62 -15.06 12.33
CA ARG A 216 -0.54 -16.50 12.01
C ARG A 216 -1.59 -17.35 12.72
N SER A 217 -2.17 -16.93 13.82
CA SER A 217 -3.09 -17.75 14.62
C SER A 217 -4.58 -17.52 14.30
N ARG A 218 -4.92 -16.56 13.44
CA ARG A 218 -6.33 -16.19 13.16
C ARG A 218 -6.81 -16.37 11.72
N TRP A 219 -5.96 -16.83 10.82
CA TRP A 219 -6.40 -17.23 9.49
C TRP A 219 -6.72 -18.73 9.49
N SER A 220 -7.85 -19.06 10.06
CA SER A 220 -8.52 -20.32 9.75
C SER A 220 -9.14 -20.19 8.36
N PRO A 221 -8.91 -21.13 7.43
CA PRO A 221 -9.60 -21.10 6.16
C PRO A 221 -11.07 -21.42 6.44
N TYR A 222 -11.94 -20.44 6.24
CA TYR A 222 -13.36 -20.74 6.10
C TYR A 222 -13.58 -21.36 4.74
N HIS A 223 -14.22 -22.51 4.75
CA HIS A 223 -14.64 -23.35 3.66
C HIS A 223 -15.43 -22.62 2.58
#